data_065a361ac18c222e1b4473ac0e78e0eb
#
_entry.id   065a361ac18c222e1b4473ac0e78e0eb
#
_cell.length_a   1.000
_cell.length_b   1.000
_cell.length_c   1.000
_cell.angle_alpha   90.00
_cell.angle_beta   90.00
_cell.angle_gamma   90.00
#
_symmetry.space_group_name_H-M   'P 1'
#
loop_
_entity.id
_entity.type
_entity.pdbx_description
1 polymer ?
#
loop_
_entity_poly.entity_id
_entity_poly.type
_entity_poly.pdbx_seq_one_letter_code
_entity_poly.pdbx_strand_id
1 'polypeptide(L)'
;MRTETGMGSRKSGTRTSTLPPQSGGEGRRASRERRASAQVSPPTPDPSPPRAGLVGGGESSLYRLMAWLSPAYPVGAFSYSSGIEWAVESGDVTNAETLKDWLATMLTDGGGFCDAVLFVHAHRAVDDDNALRGIAELAAALAPSKERHLETTAQGNAFIEATRAAWPCAALDRLKAAWDGPVAYPVAVAVAAAGNGIAIQSALAAFAQALVANWVSAGVRLVPLGQTDGQRVIAALEPVVAATARRALETSLDDLGASAFRADLASLRHETQYTRLFRS
;
A
#
# COMPACT_ATOMS: atom_id res chain seq x y z
N MET A 1 41.49 47.09 17.66
CA MET A 1 42.64 46.26 18.08
C MET A 1 42.42 44.95 17.38
N ARG A 2 42.99 44.77 16.19
CA ARG A 2 44.26 44.06 15.85
C ARG A 2 44.28 42.66 16.45
N THR A 3 44.41 41.52 15.78
CA THR A 3 45.20 41.10 14.58
C THR A 3 44.73 39.71 14.20
N GLU A 4 44.48 39.33 12.94
CA GLU A 4 45.41 38.66 11.98
C GLU A 4 46.10 37.40 12.56
N THR A 5 46.31 36.28 11.96
CA THR A 5 46.56 35.82 10.60
C THR A 5 46.80 34.29 10.65
N GLY A 6 46.64 33.56 9.59
CA GLY A 6 47.27 32.23 9.50
C GLY A 6 46.74 31.30 8.42
N MET A 7 47.12 31.57 7.25
CA MET A 7 47.14 30.89 5.98
C MET A 7 48.14 29.72 5.99
N GLY A 8 47.81 28.58 5.37
CA GLY A 8 48.72 27.43 5.23
C GLY A 8 48.28 26.48 4.12
N SER A 9 48.64 26.82 2.87
CA SER A 9 48.57 25.99 1.67
C SER A 9 49.77 25.03 1.58
N ARG A 10 49.58 23.81 1.08
CA ARG A 10 50.53 22.99 0.29
C ARG A 10 49.83 21.76 -0.30
N LYS A 11 49.63 21.73 -1.62
CA LYS A 11 50.39 21.17 -2.74
C LYS A 11 50.48 19.63 -2.73
N SER A 12 49.77 19.00 -3.68
CA SER A 12 50.17 18.33 -4.91
C SER A 12 51.15 17.14 -4.79
N GLY A 13 50.77 16.01 -5.40
CA GLY A 13 51.61 14.84 -5.60
C GLY A 13 51.01 13.84 -6.59
N THR A 14 51.10 14.16 -7.86
CA THR A 14 50.89 13.24 -8.98
C THR A 14 52.03 12.22 -9.02
N ARG A 15 51.75 10.93 -9.18
CA ARG A 15 52.71 9.95 -9.68
C ARG A 15 52.08 9.05 -10.70
N THR A 16 52.40 9.28 -11.91
CA THR A 16 52.42 8.39 -13.07
C THR A 16 53.52 7.35 -12.89
N SER A 17 53.27 6.10 -13.25
CA SER A 17 54.32 5.13 -13.55
C SER A 17 53.89 4.27 -14.71
N THR A 18 54.71 4.39 -15.71
CA THR A 18 54.77 3.81 -17.03
C THR A 18 55.15 2.31 -17.03
N LEU A 19 54.62 1.64 -18.03
CA LEU A 19 55.07 0.32 -18.54
C LEU A 19 56.46 0.38 -19.13
N PRO A 20 57.13 -0.76 -19.30
CA PRO A 20 57.77 -1.04 -20.56
C PRO A 20 57.43 -2.40 -21.16
N PRO A 21 57.74 -2.59 -22.44
CA PRO A 21 57.37 -3.74 -23.25
C PRO A 21 58.51 -4.68 -23.49
N GLN A 22 58.22 -5.77 -24.30
CA GLN A 22 59.10 -6.58 -25.11
C GLN A 22 59.05 -8.08 -24.75
N SER A 23 59.18 -9.00 -25.58
CA SER A 23 59.45 -9.26 -26.98
C SER A 23 59.39 -10.73 -27.23
N GLY A 24 58.82 -11.25 -28.25
CA GLY A 24 59.41 -11.85 -29.41
C GLY A 24 59.84 -13.31 -29.24
N GLY A 25 59.22 -14.18 -30.01
CA GLY A 25 59.72 -15.54 -30.20
C GLY A 25 58.87 -16.34 -31.20
N GLU A 26 59.29 -16.32 -32.45
CA GLU A 26 58.77 -17.17 -33.54
C GLU A 26 59.05 -18.67 -33.26
N GLY A 27 58.09 -19.50 -33.58
CA GLY A 27 58.25 -20.96 -33.58
C GLY A 27 57.20 -21.67 -34.45
N ARG A 28 57.65 -22.11 -35.59
CA ARG A 28 56.90 -22.74 -36.68
C ARG A 28 56.25 -24.08 -36.37
N ARG A 29 55.13 -24.34 -37.07
CA ARG A 29 54.57 -25.58 -37.64
C ARG A 29 54.05 -26.67 -36.73
N ALA A 30 52.74 -26.90 -36.92
CA ALA A 30 52.23 -28.19 -37.47
C ALA A 30 50.71 -28.15 -37.66
N SER A 31 50.31 -28.26 -38.91
CA SER A 31 48.94 -28.52 -39.32
C SER A 31 48.40 -29.83 -38.70
N ARG A 32 47.29 -29.76 -38.03
CA ARG A 32 46.45 -30.94 -37.76
C ARG A 32 44.99 -30.50 -37.78
N GLU A 33 44.34 -30.73 -38.91
CA GLU A 33 42.91 -30.69 -39.05
C GLU A 33 42.26 -31.54 -37.97
N ARG A 34 41.54 -30.91 -37.05
CA ARG A 34 40.53 -31.59 -36.22
C ARG A 34 39.18 -31.02 -36.59
N ARG A 35 38.38 -31.89 -37.16
CA ARG A 35 36.94 -31.66 -37.40
C ARG A 35 36.34 -31.10 -36.13
N ALA A 36 35.79 -29.89 -36.21
CA ALA A 36 34.94 -29.31 -35.20
C ALA A 36 33.62 -30.11 -35.20
N SER A 37 33.41 -30.92 -34.21
CA SER A 37 32.10 -31.43 -33.84
C SER A 37 31.30 -30.25 -33.33
N ALA A 38 30.28 -29.87 -34.06
CA ALA A 38 29.31 -28.89 -33.62
C ALA A 38 28.64 -29.41 -32.34
N GLN A 39 28.98 -28.83 -31.19
CA GLN A 39 28.21 -28.98 -29.96
C GLN A 39 26.88 -28.25 -30.17
N VAL A 40 25.83 -29.01 -30.42
CA VAL A 40 24.47 -28.56 -30.32
C VAL A 40 24.22 -28.25 -28.86
N SER A 41 24.14 -26.95 -28.52
CA SER A 41 23.69 -26.51 -27.22
C SER A 41 22.25 -26.98 -27.00
N PRO A 42 21.91 -27.56 -25.83
CA PRO A 42 20.52 -27.89 -25.54
C PRO A 42 19.65 -26.60 -25.61
N PRO A 43 18.42 -26.69 -26.12
CA PRO A 43 17.53 -25.55 -26.19
C PRO A 43 17.32 -24.99 -24.77
N THR A 44 17.53 -23.70 -24.62
CA THR A 44 17.14 -22.95 -23.40
C THR A 44 15.67 -23.19 -23.17
N PRO A 45 15.23 -23.55 -21.95
CA PRO A 45 13.81 -23.64 -21.65
C PRO A 45 13.20 -22.27 -21.89
N ASP A 46 12.24 -22.20 -22.81
CA ASP A 46 11.38 -21.06 -23.03
C ASP A 46 10.65 -20.76 -21.70
N PRO A 47 10.74 -19.56 -21.13
CA PRO A 47 9.94 -19.20 -19.97
C PRO A 47 8.50 -18.95 -20.43
N SER A 48 7.82 -20.01 -20.83
CA SER A 48 6.37 -19.95 -21.01
C SER A 48 5.75 -19.58 -19.68
N PRO A 49 4.88 -18.56 -19.63
CA PRO A 49 4.21 -18.20 -18.39
C PRO A 49 3.46 -19.43 -17.86
N PRO A 50 3.42 -19.66 -16.55
CA PRO A 50 2.72 -20.80 -15.97
C PRO A 50 1.28 -20.80 -16.48
N ARG A 51 0.86 -21.93 -17.04
CA ARG A 51 -0.52 -22.13 -17.51
C ARG A 51 -1.46 -21.83 -16.34
N ALA A 52 -2.26 -20.77 -16.46
CA ALA A 52 -3.30 -20.35 -15.52
C ALA A 52 -4.44 -21.39 -15.47
N GLY A 53 -4.15 -22.59 -15.00
CA GLY A 53 -5.10 -23.70 -15.09
C GLY A 53 -5.13 -24.65 -13.88
N LEU A 54 -4.31 -24.43 -12.83
CA LEU A 54 -4.18 -25.43 -11.75
C LEU A 54 -4.38 -24.87 -10.33
N VAL A 55 -4.70 -23.58 -10.18
CA VAL A 55 -5.08 -23.04 -8.86
C VAL A 55 -6.59 -22.83 -8.89
N GLY A 56 -7.34 -23.50 -8.02
CA GLY A 56 -8.78 -23.27 -7.90
C GLY A 56 -9.07 -21.79 -7.66
N GLY A 57 -10.15 -21.24 -8.21
CA GLY A 57 -10.43 -19.80 -8.18
C GLY A 57 -10.33 -19.15 -6.78
N GLY A 58 -10.60 -19.93 -5.70
CA GLY A 58 -10.46 -19.49 -4.31
C GLY A 58 -9.01 -19.30 -3.86
N GLU A 59 -8.08 -20.16 -4.28
CA GLU A 59 -6.66 -20.07 -3.91
C GLU A 59 -5.98 -18.87 -4.57
N SER A 60 -6.28 -18.62 -5.85
CA SER A 60 -5.81 -17.42 -6.57
C SER A 60 -6.34 -16.14 -5.94
N SER A 61 -7.60 -16.13 -5.50
CA SER A 61 -8.23 -15.00 -4.82
C SER A 61 -7.56 -14.70 -3.49
N LEU A 62 -7.33 -15.74 -2.68
CA LEU A 62 -6.63 -15.59 -1.40
C LEU A 62 -5.19 -15.09 -1.61
N TYR A 63 -4.45 -15.65 -2.56
CA TYR A 63 -3.09 -15.21 -2.87
C TYR A 63 -3.04 -13.71 -3.21
N ARG A 64 -3.96 -13.24 -4.07
CA ARG A 64 -4.03 -11.83 -4.45
C ARG A 64 -4.38 -10.93 -3.27
N LEU A 65 -5.37 -11.30 -2.44
CA LEU A 65 -5.71 -10.53 -1.25
C LEU A 65 -4.53 -10.43 -0.27
N MET A 66 -3.81 -11.53 -0.04
CA MET A 66 -2.62 -11.53 0.79
C MET A 66 -1.49 -10.65 0.23
N ALA A 67 -1.30 -10.63 -1.10
CA ALA A 67 -0.31 -9.78 -1.74
C ALA A 67 -0.70 -8.30 -1.69
N TRP A 68 -1.91 -7.96 -2.12
CA TRP A 68 -2.41 -6.59 -2.27
C TRP A 68 -2.59 -5.85 -0.94
N LEU A 69 -2.97 -6.58 0.10
CA LEU A 69 -3.26 -6.05 1.43
C LEU A 69 -2.10 -6.28 2.42
N SER A 70 -0.98 -6.80 1.94
CA SER A 70 0.25 -6.90 2.70
C SER A 70 0.83 -5.53 3.01
N PRO A 71 1.45 -5.32 4.19
CA PRO A 71 2.23 -4.12 4.49
C PRO A 71 3.36 -3.83 3.50
N ALA A 72 3.81 -4.83 2.73
CA ALA A 72 4.82 -4.68 1.69
C ALA A 72 4.26 -4.14 0.36
N TYR A 73 2.94 -4.08 0.19
CA TYR A 73 2.35 -3.54 -1.04
C TYR A 73 2.62 -2.04 -1.13
N PRO A 74 3.06 -1.50 -2.29
CA PRO A 74 3.66 -0.17 -2.37
C PRO A 74 2.61 0.96 -2.40
N VAL A 75 1.67 0.97 -1.45
CA VAL A 75 0.67 2.03 -1.28
C VAL A 75 1.10 3.13 -0.30
N GLY A 76 2.22 2.93 0.41
CA GLY A 76 2.72 3.90 1.36
C GLY A 76 1.94 4.00 2.68
N ALA A 77 1.07 3.03 2.99
CA ALA A 77 0.20 3.02 4.18
C ALA A 77 0.97 3.22 5.50
N PHE A 78 2.21 2.74 5.58
CA PHE A 78 3.09 2.90 6.75
C PHE A 78 3.30 4.35 7.19
N SER A 79 3.15 5.32 6.28
CA SER A 79 3.40 6.75 6.54
C SER A 79 2.19 7.47 7.12
N TYR A 80 1.06 6.80 7.31
CA TYR A 80 -0.19 7.41 7.70
C TYR A 80 -0.72 6.81 9.00
N SER A 81 -1.28 7.67 9.86
CA SER A 81 -1.87 7.30 11.15
C SER A 81 -3.39 7.49 11.21
N SER A 82 -3.99 8.13 10.22
CA SER A 82 -5.42 8.48 10.23
C SER A 82 -5.84 9.29 11.47
N GLY A 83 -4.97 10.20 11.94
CA GLY A 83 -5.20 11.04 13.11
C GLY A 83 -4.88 10.37 14.47
N ILE A 84 -4.46 9.09 14.49
CA ILE A 84 -4.10 8.39 15.75
C ILE A 84 -2.93 9.09 16.44
N GLU A 85 -2.01 9.70 15.70
CA GLU A 85 -0.89 10.44 16.32
C GLU A 85 -1.38 11.60 17.20
N TRP A 86 -2.36 12.36 16.74
CA TRP A 86 -2.98 13.38 17.57
C TRP A 86 -3.75 12.79 18.75
N ALA A 87 -4.44 11.67 18.57
CA ALA A 87 -5.18 11.01 19.65
C ALA A 87 -4.24 10.53 20.77
N VAL A 88 -3.01 10.13 20.44
CA VAL A 88 -1.97 9.82 21.43
C VAL A 88 -1.45 11.08 22.10
N GLU A 89 -1.14 12.13 21.34
CA GLU A 89 -0.66 13.41 21.86
C GLU A 89 -1.67 14.07 22.81
N SER A 90 -2.97 13.99 22.47
CA SER A 90 -4.05 14.52 23.31
C SER A 90 -4.39 13.66 24.53
N GLY A 91 -3.80 12.48 24.67
CA GLY A 91 -4.04 11.56 25.78
C GLY A 91 -5.31 10.71 25.64
N ASP A 92 -5.95 10.69 24.47
CA ASP A 92 -7.11 9.83 24.19
C ASP A 92 -6.71 8.37 24.01
N VAL A 93 -5.51 8.13 23.51
CA VAL A 93 -4.93 6.79 23.31
C VAL A 93 -3.62 6.70 24.09
N THR A 94 -3.60 5.90 25.16
CA THR A 94 -2.45 5.81 26.08
C THR A 94 -1.95 4.38 26.32
N ASN A 95 -2.74 3.37 25.93
CA ASN A 95 -2.43 1.95 26.14
C ASN A 95 -3.19 1.08 25.13
N ALA A 96 -3.00 -0.23 25.19
CA ALA A 96 -3.62 -1.19 24.26
C ALA A 96 -5.16 -1.20 24.33
N GLU A 97 -5.76 -0.98 25.50
CA GLU A 97 -7.21 -0.95 25.67
C GLU A 97 -7.82 0.30 25.01
N THR A 98 -7.29 1.48 25.32
CA THR A 98 -7.75 2.73 24.72
C THR A 98 -7.50 2.76 23.22
N LEU A 99 -6.39 2.16 22.72
CA LEU A 99 -6.17 1.98 21.30
C LEU A 99 -7.25 1.08 20.66
N LYS A 100 -7.54 -0.06 21.27
CA LYS A 100 -8.59 -0.97 20.78
C LYS A 100 -9.95 -0.27 20.68
N ASP A 101 -10.35 0.47 21.73
CA ASP A 101 -11.65 1.15 21.77
C ASP A 101 -11.72 2.30 20.74
N TRP A 102 -10.64 3.03 20.57
CA TRP A 102 -10.51 4.04 19.52
C TRP A 102 -10.67 3.45 18.12
N LEU A 103 -9.96 2.37 17.83
CA LEU A 103 -10.02 1.70 16.53
C LEU A 103 -11.39 1.03 16.29
N ALA A 104 -12.02 0.48 17.32
CA ALA A 104 -13.38 -0.02 17.22
C ALA A 104 -14.35 1.08 16.80
N THR A 105 -14.28 2.26 17.40
CA THR A 105 -15.09 3.42 17.04
C THR A 105 -14.82 3.89 15.61
N MET A 106 -13.56 3.96 15.19
CA MET A 106 -13.21 4.31 13.80
C MET A 106 -13.79 3.32 12.79
N LEU A 107 -13.87 2.02 13.16
CA LEU A 107 -14.43 0.98 12.32
C LEU A 107 -15.95 0.97 12.27
N THR A 108 -16.63 1.23 13.39
CA THR A 108 -18.08 1.09 13.47
C THR A 108 -18.82 2.36 13.13
N ASP A 109 -18.27 3.53 13.48
CA ASP A 109 -18.97 4.80 13.43
C ASP A 109 -18.15 5.91 12.73
N GLY A 110 -16.95 5.58 12.25
CA GLY A 110 -16.02 6.53 11.62
C GLY A 110 -15.71 6.23 10.17
N GLY A 111 -14.58 6.76 9.72
CA GLY A 111 -14.09 6.64 8.34
C GLY A 111 -13.91 5.20 7.88
N GLY A 112 -13.60 4.26 8.79
CA GLY A 112 -13.48 2.84 8.45
C GLY A 112 -14.80 2.21 8.03
N PHE A 113 -15.93 2.61 8.64
CA PHE A 113 -17.26 2.19 8.20
C PHE A 113 -17.60 2.79 6.83
N CYS A 114 -17.33 4.08 6.64
CA CYS A 114 -17.56 4.74 5.35
C CYS A 114 -16.74 4.07 4.24
N ASP A 115 -15.47 3.75 4.49
CA ASP A 115 -14.60 3.04 3.55
C ASP A 115 -15.16 1.65 3.21
N ALA A 116 -15.71 0.92 4.20
CA ALA A 116 -16.32 -0.39 3.99
C ALA A 116 -17.59 -0.30 3.12
N VAL A 117 -18.46 0.68 3.33
CA VAL A 117 -19.66 0.91 2.50
C VAL A 117 -19.28 1.30 1.08
N LEU A 118 -18.36 2.24 0.91
CA LEU A 118 -17.85 2.65 -0.41
C LEU A 118 -17.21 1.48 -1.16
N PHE A 119 -16.47 0.63 -0.44
CA PHE A 119 -15.92 -0.61 -1.00
C PHE A 119 -17.02 -1.51 -1.56
N VAL A 120 -18.08 -1.75 -0.79
CA VAL A 120 -19.19 -2.61 -1.20
C VAL A 120 -19.85 -2.10 -2.48
N HIS A 121 -20.15 -0.82 -2.52
CA HIS A 121 -20.82 -0.21 -3.68
C HIS A 121 -19.90 -0.18 -4.90
N ALA A 122 -18.61 0.12 -4.75
CA ALA A 122 -17.65 0.08 -5.84
C ALA A 122 -17.45 -1.34 -6.40
N HIS A 123 -17.42 -2.35 -5.54
CA HIS A 123 -17.34 -3.75 -5.95
C HIS A 123 -18.57 -4.16 -6.78
N ARG A 124 -19.77 -3.77 -6.36
CA ARG A 124 -21.02 -4.09 -7.05
C ARG A 124 -21.19 -3.35 -8.37
N ALA A 125 -20.63 -2.15 -8.47
CA ALA A 125 -20.74 -1.27 -9.63
C ALA A 125 -19.68 -1.55 -10.72
N VAL A 126 -18.86 -2.59 -10.58
CA VAL A 126 -17.70 -2.85 -11.46
C VAL A 126 -18.01 -2.85 -12.94
N ASP A 127 -19.24 -3.16 -13.34
CA ASP A 127 -19.73 -3.22 -14.71
C ASP A 127 -20.61 -2.02 -15.14
N ASP A 128 -20.78 -1.02 -14.27
CA ASP A 128 -21.56 0.21 -14.51
C ASP A 128 -20.66 1.45 -14.38
N ASP A 129 -20.25 2.03 -15.50
CA ASP A 129 -19.34 3.17 -15.55
C ASP A 129 -19.90 4.42 -14.89
N ASN A 130 -21.23 4.64 -14.95
CA ASN A 130 -21.87 5.79 -14.31
C ASN A 130 -21.92 5.65 -12.79
N ALA A 131 -22.28 4.44 -12.31
CA ALA A 131 -22.25 4.15 -10.88
C ALA A 131 -20.82 4.21 -10.33
N LEU A 132 -19.82 3.64 -11.03
CA LEU A 132 -18.40 3.74 -10.65
C LEU A 132 -17.94 5.19 -10.54
N ARG A 133 -18.28 6.03 -11.50
CA ARG A 133 -17.95 7.45 -11.47
C ARG A 133 -18.56 8.14 -10.24
N GLY A 134 -19.86 7.95 -10.00
CA GLY A 134 -20.53 8.55 -8.85
C GLY A 134 -19.94 8.11 -7.50
N ILE A 135 -19.59 6.83 -7.37
CA ILE A 135 -18.97 6.29 -6.16
C ILE A 135 -17.54 6.83 -5.99
N ALA A 136 -16.75 6.92 -7.05
CA ALA A 136 -15.39 7.46 -6.99
C ALA A 136 -15.37 8.94 -6.61
N GLU A 137 -16.29 9.75 -7.17
CA GLU A 137 -16.48 11.14 -6.84
C GLU A 137 -16.90 11.30 -5.37
N LEU A 138 -17.93 10.56 -4.92
CA LEU A 138 -18.40 10.57 -3.54
C LEU A 138 -17.27 10.18 -2.56
N ALA A 139 -16.53 9.13 -2.85
CA ALA A 139 -15.45 8.65 -2.00
C ALA A 139 -14.32 9.70 -1.86
N ALA A 140 -14.00 10.41 -2.93
CA ALA A 140 -13.03 11.50 -2.88
C ALA A 140 -13.53 12.70 -2.07
N ALA A 141 -14.84 13.00 -2.14
CA ALA A 141 -15.44 14.14 -1.45
C ALA A 141 -15.72 13.91 0.04
N LEU A 142 -15.87 12.65 0.46
CA LEU A 142 -16.33 12.29 1.81
C LEU A 142 -15.25 12.40 2.90
N ALA A 143 -14.00 12.59 2.53
CA ALA A 143 -12.90 12.64 3.50
C ALA A 143 -13.07 13.82 4.48
N PRO A 144 -13.04 13.59 5.82
CA PRO A 144 -13.38 14.61 6.82
C PRO A 144 -12.28 15.68 6.99
N SER A 145 -11.07 15.42 6.54
CA SER A 145 -9.92 16.33 6.61
C SER A 145 -9.09 16.28 5.33
N LYS A 146 -8.28 17.31 5.13
CA LYS A 146 -7.35 17.39 4.00
C LYS A 146 -6.32 16.22 4.02
N GLU A 147 -5.86 15.86 5.21
CA GLU A 147 -4.89 14.77 5.36
C GLU A 147 -5.53 13.40 5.08
N ARG A 148 -6.78 13.16 5.53
CA ARG A 148 -7.50 11.93 5.18
C ARG A 148 -7.79 11.85 3.68
N HIS A 149 -8.12 12.97 3.05
CA HIS A 149 -8.25 13.02 1.58
C HIS A 149 -6.93 12.65 0.89
N LEU A 150 -5.82 13.25 1.32
CA LEU A 150 -4.50 12.95 0.77
C LEU A 150 -4.13 11.48 0.99
N GLU A 151 -4.34 10.97 2.20
CA GLU A 151 -4.03 9.58 2.55
C GLU A 151 -4.78 8.59 1.65
N THR A 152 -6.11 8.66 1.62
CA THR A 152 -6.92 7.70 0.87
C THR A 152 -6.68 7.77 -0.64
N THR A 153 -6.48 8.97 -1.19
CA THR A 153 -6.27 9.15 -2.63
C THR A 153 -4.84 8.81 -3.06
N ALA A 154 -3.83 9.10 -2.23
CA ALA A 154 -2.46 8.68 -2.50
C ALA A 154 -2.33 7.15 -2.50
N GLN A 155 -2.91 6.48 -1.50
CA GLN A 155 -2.94 5.02 -1.43
C GLN A 155 -3.73 4.40 -2.59
N GLY A 156 -4.88 4.96 -2.94
CA GLY A 156 -5.72 4.48 -4.04
C GLY A 156 -5.01 4.57 -5.40
N ASN A 157 -4.39 5.70 -5.69
CA ASN A 157 -3.64 5.88 -6.93
C ASN A 157 -2.41 4.96 -6.99
N ALA A 158 -1.64 4.85 -5.90
CA ALA A 158 -0.49 3.96 -5.84
C ALA A 158 -0.91 2.47 -5.97
N PHE A 159 -2.05 2.10 -5.39
CA PHE A 159 -2.62 0.76 -5.54
C PHE A 159 -2.97 0.46 -7.00
N ILE A 160 -3.65 1.37 -7.69
CA ILE A 160 -4.01 1.21 -9.10
C ILE A 160 -2.76 1.05 -9.95
N GLU A 161 -1.76 1.90 -9.75
CA GLU A 161 -0.50 1.86 -10.51
C GLU A 161 0.22 0.52 -10.33
N ALA A 162 0.44 0.10 -9.09
CA ALA A 162 1.12 -1.15 -8.77
C ALA A 162 0.33 -2.38 -9.28
N THR A 163 -1.01 -2.36 -9.11
CA THR A 163 -1.86 -3.47 -9.51
C THR A 163 -1.91 -3.60 -11.03
N ARG A 164 -2.06 -2.50 -11.77
CA ARG A 164 -2.06 -2.54 -13.25
C ARG A 164 -0.73 -3.05 -13.82
N ALA A 165 0.38 -2.73 -13.15
CA ALA A 165 1.70 -3.20 -13.57
C ALA A 165 1.93 -4.70 -13.33
N ALA A 166 1.44 -5.24 -12.21
CA ALA A 166 1.71 -6.63 -11.80
C ALA A 166 0.56 -7.60 -12.10
N TRP A 167 -0.68 -7.15 -12.02
CA TRP A 167 -1.90 -7.91 -12.28
C TRP A 167 -2.84 -7.10 -13.18
N PRO A 168 -2.63 -7.06 -14.50
CA PRO A 168 -3.47 -6.30 -15.42
C PRO A 168 -4.96 -6.61 -15.18
N CYS A 169 -5.76 -5.55 -15.01
CA CYS A 169 -7.16 -5.65 -14.63
C CYS A 169 -7.99 -4.63 -15.43
N ALA A 170 -8.79 -5.12 -16.36
CA ALA A 170 -9.64 -4.28 -17.21
C ALA A 170 -10.63 -3.42 -16.41
N ALA A 171 -11.06 -3.87 -15.22
CA ALA A 171 -11.94 -3.09 -14.37
C ALA A 171 -11.27 -1.82 -13.83
N LEU A 172 -9.96 -1.86 -13.52
CA LEU A 172 -9.20 -0.68 -13.14
C LEU A 172 -9.00 0.30 -14.30
N ASP A 173 -8.87 -0.21 -15.53
CA ASP A 173 -8.81 0.64 -16.72
C ASP A 173 -10.15 1.35 -16.96
N ARG A 174 -11.27 0.64 -16.78
CA ARG A 174 -12.63 1.20 -16.84
C ARG A 174 -12.85 2.27 -15.77
N LEU A 175 -12.46 2.02 -14.51
CA LEU A 175 -12.53 3.01 -13.44
C LEU A 175 -11.80 4.30 -13.83
N LYS A 176 -10.57 4.19 -14.36
CA LYS A 176 -9.79 5.37 -14.77
C LYS A 176 -10.37 6.06 -16.00
N ALA A 177 -11.09 5.36 -16.88
CA ALA A 177 -11.81 5.95 -18.00
C ALA A 177 -13.10 6.66 -17.56
N ALA A 178 -13.81 6.12 -16.56
CA ALA A 178 -15.04 6.70 -16.02
C ALA A 178 -14.77 7.91 -15.12
N TRP A 179 -13.64 7.96 -14.42
CA TRP A 179 -13.26 8.99 -13.45
C TRP A 179 -11.79 9.38 -13.59
N ASP A 180 -11.52 10.64 -13.95
CA ASP A 180 -10.18 11.22 -14.13
C ASP A 180 -9.63 11.86 -12.84
N GLY A 181 -10.47 11.99 -11.80
CA GLY A 181 -10.10 12.54 -10.49
C GLY A 181 -9.29 11.56 -9.62
N PRO A 182 -8.99 11.99 -8.38
CA PRO A 182 -8.31 11.13 -7.40
C PRO A 182 -9.22 9.97 -6.98
N VAL A 183 -8.65 8.77 -6.86
CA VAL A 183 -9.39 7.56 -6.49
C VAL A 183 -9.07 7.19 -5.05
N ALA A 184 -10.10 7.07 -4.22
CA ALA A 184 -9.95 6.63 -2.84
C ALA A 184 -9.55 5.13 -2.75
N TYR A 185 -8.76 4.79 -1.74
CA TYR A 185 -8.20 3.44 -1.56
C TYR A 185 -9.26 2.32 -1.52
N PRO A 186 -10.39 2.46 -0.77
CA PRO A 186 -11.42 1.43 -0.76
C PRO A 186 -12.00 1.16 -2.15
N VAL A 187 -12.19 2.19 -2.97
CA VAL A 187 -12.71 2.07 -4.35
C VAL A 187 -11.72 1.32 -5.24
N ALA A 188 -10.45 1.68 -5.17
CA ALA A 188 -9.40 1.05 -5.97
C ALA A 188 -9.28 -0.46 -5.67
N VAL A 189 -9.26 -0.84 -4.39
CA VAL A 189 -9.17 -2.25 -3.97
C VAL A 189 -10.44 -3.01 -4.34
N ALA A 190 -11.62 -2.43 -4.14
CA ALA A 190 -12.90 -3.05 -4.45
C ALA A 190 -13.05 -3.38 -5.93
N VAL A 191 -12.71 -2.42 -6.80
CA VAL A 191 -12.77 -2.60 -8.28
C VAL A 191 -11.77 -3.66 -8.75
N ALA A 192 -10.56 -3.67 -8.18
CA ALA A 192 -9.58 -4.71 -8.49
C ALA A 192 -10.07 -6.10 -8.03
N ALA A 193 -10.68 -6.19 -6.86
CA ALA A 193 -11.22 -7.44 -6.34
C ALA A 193 -12.36 -7.95 -7.23
N ALA A 194 -13.32 -7.11 -7.56
CA ALA A 194 -14.44 -7.46 -8.43
C ALA A 194 -13.98 -7.87 -9.84
N GLY A 195 -13.09 -7.08 -10.45
CA GLY A 195 -12.55 -7.36 -11.79
C GLY A 195 -11.70 -8.64 -11.86
N ASN A 196 -11.27 -9.17 -10.72
CA ASN A 196 -10.59 -10.46 -10.61
C ASN A 196 -11.48 -11.59 -10.08
N GLY A 197 -12.80 -11.37 -10.00
CA GLY A 197 -13.78 -12.37 -9.58
C GLY A 197 -13.67 -12.76 -8.10
N ILE A 198 -13.08 -11.92 -7.26
CA ILE A 198 -12.96 -12.17 -5.82
C ILE A 198 -14.29 -11.83 -5.14
N ALA A 199 -14.83 -12.78 -4.38
CA ALA A 199 -16.09 -12.59 -3.68
C ALA A 199 -16.03 -11.40 -2.72
N ILE A 200 -17.07 -10.57 -2.74
CA ILE A 200 -17.15 -9.32 -1.97
C ILE A 200 -16.94 -9.54 -0.47
N GLN A 201 -17.49 -10.62 0.11
CA GLN A 201 -17.35 -10.90 1.52
C GLN A 201 -15.90 -11.12 1.93
N SER A 202 -15.16 -11.92 1.15
CA SER A 202 -13.74 -12.21 1.40
C SER A 202 -12.89 -10.98 1.18
N ALA A 203 -13.15 -10.22 0.11
CA ALA A 203 -12.41 -9.01 -0.23
C ALA A 203 -12.60 -7.91 0.83
N LEU A 204 -13.84 -7.67 1.27
CA LEU A 204 -14.18 -6.68 2.28
C LEU A 204 -13.59 -7.03 3.66
N ALA A 205 -13.70 -8.29 4.07
CA ALA A 205 -13.13 -8.75 5.35
C ALA A 205 -11.60 -8.59 5.36
N ALA A 206 -10.92 -8.94 4.26
CA ALA A 206 -9.49 -8.79 4.13
C ALA A 206 -9.08 -7.30 4.09
N PHE A 207 -9.82 -6.44 3.39
CA PHE A 207 -9.61 -4.99 3.35
C PHE A 207 -9.74 -4.36 4.75
N ALA A 208 -10.83 -4.66 5.47
CA ALA A 208 -11.06 -4.14 6.81
C ALA A 208 -9.99 -4.61 7.81
N GLN A 209 -9.55 -5.87 7.71
CA GLN A 209 -8.45 -6.41 8.51
C GLN A 209 -7.13 -5.67 8.21
N ALA A 210 -6.81 -5.42 6.93
CA ALA A 210 -5.60 -4.70 6.54
C ALA A 210 -5.61 -3.24 7.05
N LEU A 211 -6.76 -2.58 7.01
CA LEU A 211 -6.95 -1.25 7.57
C LEU A 211 -6.65 -1.23 9.08
N VAL A 212 -7.24 -2.17 9.83
CA VAL A 212 -6.97 -2.35 11.27
C VAL A 212 -5.49 -2.63 11.52
N ALA A 213 -4.88 -3.53 10.78
CA ALA A 213 -3.46 -3.88 10.94
C ALA A 213 -2.55 -2.65 10.73
N ASN A 214 -2.87 -1.79 9.75
CA ASN A 214 -2.13 -0.55 9.53
C ASN A 214 -2.31 0.43 10.72
N TRP A 215 -3.52 0.64 11.20
CA TRP A 215 -3.80 1.49 12.35
C TRP A 215 -3.13 0.99 13.63
N VAL A 216 -3.19 -0.32 13.90
CA VAL A 216 -2.48 -0.93 15.04
C VAL A 216 -0.98 -0.73 14.90
N SER A 217 -0.42 -0.88 13.69
CA SER A 217 1.01 -0.62 13.44
C SER A 217 1.38 0.84 13.73
N ALA A 218 0.52 1.81 13.42
CA ALA A 218 0.71 3.20 13.82
C ALA A 218 0.64 3.35 15.34
N GLY A 219 -0.39 2.79 15.99
CA GLY A 219 -0.56 2.84 17.45
C GLY A 219 0.62 2.25 18.21
N VAL A 220 1.15 1.11 17.78
CA VAL A 220 2.33 0.48 18.41
C VAL A 220 3.59 1.37 18.35
N ARG A 221 3.73 2.18 17.27
CA ARG A 221 4.86 3.11 17.13
C ARG A 221 4.69 4.40 17.97
N LEU A 222 3.46 4.78 18.28
CA LEU A 222 3.10 6.01 18.98
C LEU A 222 2.95 5.81 20.50
N VAL A 223 2.35 4.68 20.87
CA VAL A 223 2.22 4.28 22.28
C VAL A 223 3.32 3.26 22.59
N PRO A 224 3.96 3.25 23.76
CA PRO A 224 5.02 2.29 24.07
C PRO A 224 4.47 0.86 24.27
N LEU A 225 3.91 0.29 23.20
CA LEU A 225 3.36 -1.05 23.14
C LEU A 225 4.34 -2.05 22.52
N GLY A 226 4.33 -3.28 23.03
CA GLY A 226 5.04 -4.39 22.38
C GLY A 226 4.31 -4.91 21.14
N GLN A 227 5.05 -5.58 20.24
CA GLN A 227 4.45 -6.19 19.04
C GLN A 227 3.35 -7.21 19.42
N THR A 228 3.52 -7.94 20.52
CA THR A 228 2.53 -8.89 21.04
C THR A 228 1.24 -8.17 21.47
N ASP A 229 1.34 -6.96 22.05
CA ASP A 229 0.16 -6.18 22.42
C ASP A 229 -0.60 -5.70 21.19
N GLY A 230 0.12 -5.30 20.13
CA GLY A 230 -0.49 -5.02 18.83
C GLY A 230 -1.27 -6.22 18.27
N GLN A 231 -0.71 -7.43 18.35
CA GLN A 231 -1.41 -8.65 17.92
C GLN A 231 -2.65 -8.96 18.78
N ARG A 232 -2.59 -8.69 20.08
CA ARG A 232 -3.77 -8.83 20.97
C ARG A 232 -4.87 -7.85 20.58
N VAL A 233 -4.53 -6.61 20.24
CA VAL A 233 -5.50 -5.61 19.74
C VAL A 233 -6.12 -6.05 18.43
N ILE A 234 -5.34 -6.54 17.46
CA ILE A 234 -5.86 -7.07 16.19
C ILE A 234 -6.83 -8.22 16.44
N ALA A 235 -6.45 -9.18 17.28
CA ALA A 235 -7.31 -10.33 17.61
C ALA A 235 -8.62 -9.91 18.31
N ALA A 236 -8.54 -8.93 19.22
CA ALA A 236 -9.72 -8.40 19.90
C ALA A 236 -10.68 -7.63 18.98
N LEU A 237 -10.18 -7.07 17.87
CA LEU A 237 -10.97 -6.34 16.86
C LEU A 237 -11.58 -7.27 15.79
N GLU A 238 -11.22 -8.56 15.72
CA GLU A 238 -11.77 -9.50 14.75
C GLU A 238 -13.31 -9.53 14.71
N PRO A 239 -14.04 -9.66 15.85
CA PRO A 239 -15.50 -9.64 15.85
C PRO A 239 -16.07 -8.29 15.41
N VAL A 240 -15.38 -7.18 15.69
CA VAL A 240 -15.77 -5.82 15.24
C VAL A 240 -15.65 -5.71 13.72
N VAL A 241 -14.53 -6.15 13.16
CA VAL A 241 -14.32 -6.22 11.70
C VAL A 241 -15.43 -7.04 11.02
N ALA A 242 -15.74 -8.23 11.56
CA ALA A 242 -16.78 -9.08 11.00
C ALA A 242 -18.17 -8.43 11.08
N ALA A 243 -18.49 -7.75 12.17
CA ALA A 243 -19.76 -7.04 12.35
C ALA A 243 -19.86 -5.82 11.39
N THR A 244 -18.79 -5.03 11.29
CA THR A 244 -18.70 -3.88 10.38
C THR A 244 -18.87 -4.30 8.91
N ALA A 245 -18.19 -5.38 8.50
CA ALA A 245 -18.30 -5.90 7.14
C ALA A 245 -19.74 -6.36 6.83
N ARG A 246 -20.41 -7.06 7.75
CA ARG A 246 -21.83 -7.46 7.55
C ARG A 246 -22.75 -6.24 7.43
N ARG A 247 -22.61 -5.27 8.32
CA ARG A 247 -23.41 -4.04 8.29
C ARG A 247 -23.17 -3.27 6.98
N ALA A 248 -21.93 -3.12 6.53
CA ALA A 248 -21.59 -2.43 5.29
C ALA A 248 -22.23 -3.08 4.05
N LEU A 249 -22.35 -4.41 4.02
CA LEU A 249 -23.00 -5.14 2.92
C LEU A 249 -24.50 -4.79 2.77
N GLU A 250 -25.15 -4.32 3.83
CA GLU A 250 -26.58 -4.01 3.90
C GLU A 250 -26.87 -2.50 3.85
N THR A 251 -25.83 -1.65 3.99
CA THR A 251 -26.00 -0.20 4.07
C THR A 251 -26.10 0.41 2.67
N SER A 252 -27.05 1.30 2.48
CA SER A 252 -27.18 2.09 1.25
C SER A 252 -26.21 3.28 1.23
N LEU A 253 -25.97 3.88 0.03
CA LEU A 253 -25.18 5.12 -0.06
C LEU A 253 -25.92 6.31 0.57
N ASP A 254 -27.26 6.27 0.65
CA ASP A 254 -28.06 7.34 1.27
C ASP A 254 -27.92 7.34 2.80
N ASP A 255 -27.55 6.18 3.39
CA ASP A 255 -27.31 6.02 4.82
C ASP A 255 -25.82 6.19 5.17
N LEU A 256 -25.00 6.58 4.21
CA LEU A 256 -23.54 6.73 4.40
C LEU A 256 -23.25 7.96 5.25
N GLY A 257 -22.55 7.74 6.38
CA GLY A 257 -22.12 8.81 7.26
C GLY A 257 -21.23 8.33 8.38
N ALA A 258 -20.55 9.26 9.04
CA ALA A 258 -19.70 9.04 10.20
C ALA A 258 -20.20 9.86 11.38
N SER A 259 -20.04 9.32 12.59
CA SER A 259 -20.32 9.96 13.87
C SER A 259 -19.18 9.88 14.87
N ALA A 260 -18.01 9.46 14.44
CA ALA A 260 -16.79 9.38 15.26
C ALA A 260 -16.11 10.75 15.39
N PHE A 261 -16.82 11.75 15.91
CA PHE A 261 -16.38 13.15 15.95
C PHE A 261 -15.00 13.38 16.56
N ARG A 262 -14.60 12.58 17.58
CA ARG A 262 -13.25 12.71 18.17
C ARG A 262 -12.18 12.25 17.20
N ALA A 263 -12.42 11.22 16.41
CA ALA A 263 -11.48 10.74 15.40
C ALA A 263 -11.35 11.75 14.25
N ASP A 264 -12.47 12.32 13.80
CA ASP A 264 -12.46 13.38 12.77
C ASP A 264 -11.75 14.64 13.28
N LEU A 265 -12.01 15.04 14.54
CA LEU A 265 -11.32 16.16 15.17
C LEU A 265 -9.82 15.88 15.34
N ALA A 266 -9.43 14.65 15.71
CA ALA A 266 -8.03 14.26 15.80
C ALA A 266 -7.32 14.40 14.44
N SER A 267 -7.96 13.96 13.36
CA SER A 267 -7.43 14.12 12.00
C SER A 267 -7.27 15.59 11.60
N LEU A 268 -8.27 16.44 11.90
CA LEU A 268 -8.20 17.88 11.65
C LEU A 268 -7.10 18.57 12.48
N ARG A 269 -6.93 18.18 13.75
CA ARG A 269 -5.90 18.76 14.63
C ARG A 269 -4.51 18.31 14.24
N HIS A 270 -4.36 17.11 13.72
CA HIS A 270 -3.10 16.60 13.22
C HIS A 270 -2.54 17.49 12.08
N GLU A 271 -3.38 18.11 11.24
CA GLU A 271 -2.95 19.01 10.16
C GLU A 271 -2.04 20.16 10.66
N THR A 272 -2.23 20.59 11.88
CA THR A 272 -1.48 21.70 12.52
C THR A 272 -0.55 21.26 13.64
N GLN A 273 -0.41 19.97 13.87
CA GLN A 273 0.48 19.41 14.90
C GLN A 273 1.94 19.77 14.58
N TYR A 274 2.67 20.33 15.56
CA TYR A 274 4.02 20.85 15.35
C TYR A 274 5.05 19.75 15.10
N THR A 275 5.04 18.71 15.94
CA THR A 275 5.94 17.55 15.78
C THR A 275 5.12 16.37 15.26
N ARG A 276 5.51 15.82 14.13
CA ARG A 276 4.79 14.72 13.47
C ARG A 276 5.73 13.62 13.04
N LEU A 277 5.35 12.38 13.35
CA LEU A 277 5.99 11.17 12.85
C LEU A 277 5.32 10.69 11.55
N PHE A 278 4.02 10.95 11.44
CA PHE A 278 3.17 10.53 10.32
C PHE A 278 2.77 11.70 9.43
N ARG A 279 2.24 11.38 8.26
CA ARG A 279 1.76 12.37 7.28
C ARG A 279 0.27 12.70 7.45
N SER A 280 -0.47 11.86 8.22
CA SER A 280 -1.88 12.07 8.59
C SER A 280 -2.18 11.51 9.96
#